data_ee0dcdc590a6fd1ff5ddab250e6ddf6b
#
_entry.id   ee0dcdc590a6fd1ff5ddab250e6ddf6b
#
_cell.length_a   1.000
_cell.length_b   1.000
_cell.length_c   1.000
_cell.angle_alpha   90.00
_cell.angle_beta   90.00
_cell.angle_gamma   90.00
#
_symmetry.space_group_name_H-M   'P 1'
#
loop_
_entity.id
_entity.type
_entity.pdbx_description
1 polymer ?
#
loop_
_entity_poly.entity_id
_entity_poly.type
_entity_poly.pdbx_seq_one_letter_code
_entity_poly.pdbx_strand_id
1 'polypeptide(L)'
;VTEALCYQDAYCLSELNTFGLPAVAEHYTEIQSADQLPALDHWLKQRDMPLLLLGGGSNLVLADRVPGLVARICIRGWQLIETTDTHVRIRIGAGEGWHDTVVKTVQQGYYGLENLALIPGTVGAAPVQNIGAYGVELRDRVCAVEVYDLQTGCQRDLNPDECRFGYRDSLFKSIEPERYIITAVEFRLARQFVPELRYSGLREALGTEAVTAQQVLDAVCCIRSEKLPDPAHIGNAGSFFKNPVVSERLYATLKQQFPNLVAYADPSGYKLAAGWLIEQCGLKG
;
A
#
# COMPACT_ATOMS: atom_id res chain seq x y z
N VAL A 1 -18.57 -22.49 -11.35
CA VAL A 1 -19.65 -22.29 -10.34
C VAL A 1 -19.08 -21.25 -9.38
N THR A 2 -19.59 -20.03 -9.43
CA THR A 2 -19.20 -18.95 -8.51
C THR A 2 -19.68 -19.34 -7.12
N GLU A 3 -18.77 -19.47 -6.16
CA GLU A 3 -19.16 -19.73 -4.77
C GLU A 3 -20.02 -18.58 -4.26
N ALA A 4 -21.15 -18.92 -3.63
CA ALA A 4 -22.03 -17.91 -3.06
C ALA A 4 -21.32 -17.17 -1.92
N LEU A 5 -21.54 -15.86 -1.82
CA LEU A 5 -21.03 -15.07 -0.71
C LEU A 5 -21.66 -15.55 0.61
N CYS A 6 -20.80 -15.76 1.60
CA CYS A 6 -21.20 -16.09 2.96
C CYS A 6 -21.09 -14.84 3.83
N TYR A 7 -22.18 -14.39 4.40
CA TYR A 7 -22.22 -13.25 5.31
C TYR A 7 -22.28 -13.76 6.76
N GLN A 8 -21.49 -13.13 7.62
CA GLN A 8 -21.43 -13.42 9.05
C GLN A 8 -21.77 -12.16 9.84
N ASP A 9 -22.62 -12.31 10.84
CA ASP A 9 -23.01 -11.21 11.72
C ASP A 9 -22.11 -11.15 12.96
N ALA A 10 -21.88 -9.95 13.49
CA ALA A 10 -21.10 -9.70 14.69
C ALA A 10 -19.69 -10.36 14.65
N TYR A 11 -19.01 -10.21 13.52
CA TYR A 11 -17.72 -10.86 13.28
C TYR A 11 -16.57 -10.13 13.97
N CYS A 12 -15.71 -10.88 14.68
CA CYS A 12 -14.54 -10.32 15.36
C CYS A 12 -13.42 -9.97 14.38
N LEU A 13 -12.98 -8.71 14.39
CA LEU A 13 -11.93 -8.19 13.53
C LEU A 13 -10.56 -8.06 14.23
N SER A 14 -10.40 -8.55 15.47
CA SER A 14 -9.18 -8.34 16.25
C SER A 14 -7.92 -8.88 15.56
N GLU A 15 -8.03 -10.01 14.88
CA GLU A 15 -6.91 -10.61 14.13
C GLU A 15 -6.80 -10.08 12.69
N LEU A 16 -7.74 -9.23 12.26
CA LEU A 16 -7.78 -8.65 10.92
C LEU A 16 -7.32 -7.18 10.88
N ASN A 17 -6.73 -6.69 11.96
CA ASN A 17 -6.07 -5.40 12.01
C ASN A 17 -4.75 -5.49 12.77
N THR A 18 -3.73 -4.80 12.28
CA THR A 18 -2.36 -4.90 12.84
C THR A 18 -2.17 -4.16 14.16
N PHE A 19 -3.15 -3.38 14.60
CA PHE A 19 -3.19 -2.88 15.98
C PHE A 19 -3.64 -3.94 17.00
N GLY A 20 -4.32 -5.00 16.55
CA GLY A 20 -4.96 -5.96 17.45
C GLY A 20 -6.13 -5.37 18.24
N LEU A 21 -6.77 -4.30 17.70
CA LEU A 21 -7.91 -3.67 18.38
C LEU A 21 -9.11 -4.62 18.43
N PRO A 22 -9.80 -4.72 19.57
CA PRO A 22 -11.00 -5.52 19.71
C PRO A 22 -12.17 -4.83 19.01
N ALA A 23 -12.30 -5.06 17.70
CA ALA A 23 -13.36 -4.51 16.88
C ALA A 23 -14.30 -5.61 16.38
N VAL A 24 -15.58 -5.27 16.21
CA VAL A 24 -16.61 -6.18 15.72
C VAL A 24 -17.31 -5.55 14.51
N ALA A 25 -17.30 -6.26 13.37
CA ALA A 25 -18.09 -5.90 12.20
C ALA A 25 -19.57 -6.25 12.43
N GLU A 26 -20.47 -5.37 12.02
CA GLU A 26 -21.91 -5.67 12.02
C GLU A 26 -22.21 -6.83 11.09
N HIS A 27 -21.70 -6.75 9.84
CA HIS A 27 -21.70 -7.83 8.87
C HIS A 27 -20.29 -8.00 8.29
N TYR A 28 -19.90 -9.22 7.97
CA TYR A 28 -18.59 -9.54 7.40
C TYR A 28 -18.72 -10.53 6.24
N THR A 29 -17.90 -10.37 5.23
CA THR A 29 -17.73 -11.36 4.16
C THR A 29 -16.31 -11.34 3.61
N GLU A 30 -15.89 -12.43 2.96
CA GLU A 30 -14.64 -12.53 2.20
C GLU A 30 -14.93 -12.61 0.71
N ILE A 31 -14.20 -11.84 -0.07
CA ILE A 31 -14.26 -11.82 -1.53
C ILE A 31 -13.06 -12.60 -2.05
N GLN A 32 -13.29 -13.78 -2.57
CA GLN A 32 -12.28 -14.71 -3.08
C GLN A 32 -12.08 -14.60 -4.59
N SER A 33 -13.08 -14.06 -5.31
CA SER A 33 -13.08 -13.89 -6.76
C SER A 33 -13.82 -12.62 -7.15
N ALA A 34 -13.37 -11.97 -8.22
CA ALA A 34 -14.05 -10.81 -8.79
C ALA A 34 -15.48 -11.13 -9.25
N ASP A 35 -15.76 -12.37 -9.61
CA ASP A 35 -17.10 -12.84 -10.00
C ASP A 35 -18.14 -12.76 -8.86
N GLN A 36 -17.71 -12.61 -7.61
CA GLN A 36 -18.58 -12.42 -6.46
C GLN A 36 -19.05 -10.97 -6.28
N LEU A 37 -18.38 -10.00 -6.92
CA LEU A 37 -18.66 -8.58 -6.73
C LEU A 37 -20.04 -8.11 -7.21
N PRO A 38 -20.62 -8.63 -8.31
CA PRO A 38 -22.01 -8.31 -8.65
C PRO A 38 -23.01 -8.72 -7.56
N ALA A 39 -22.79 -9.84 -6.89
CA ALA A 39 -23.65 -10.29 -5.79
C ALA A 39 -23.47 -9.41 -4.54
N LEU A 40 -22.22 -9.00 -4.24
CA LEU A 40 -21.91 -8.03 -3.18
C LEU A 40 -22.60 -6.69 -3.42
N ASP A 41 -22.46 -6.12 -4.63
CA ASP A 41 -23.05 -4.85 -5.03
C ASP A 41 -24.59 -4.88 -4.91
N HIS A 42 -25.21 -5.97 -5.37
CA HIS A 42 -26.64 -6.18 -5.22
C HIS A 42 -27.07 -6.22 -3.75
N TRP A 43 -26.32 -6.94 -2.90
CA TRP A 43 -26.58 -7.05 -1.47
C TRP A 43 -26.50 -5.70 -0.75
N LEU A 44 -25.50 -4.87 -1.09
CA LEU A 44 -25.30 -3.52 -0.56
C LEU A 44 -26.44 -2.58 -0.95
N LYS A 45 -26.81 -2.56 -2.25
CA LYS A 45 -27.88 -1.71 -2.78
C LYS A 45 -29.25 -2.00 -2.17
N GLN A 46 -29.52 -3.27 -1.82
CA GLN A 46 -30.77 -3.65 -1.16
C GLN A 46 -30.88 -3.15 0.26
N ARG A 47 -29.76 -2.89 0.95
CA ARG A 47 -29.71 -2.59 2.39
C ARG A 47 -29.33 -1.15 2.70
N ASP A 48 -28.83 -0.42 1.71
CA ASP A 48 -28.31 0.95 1.86
C ASP A 48 -27.32 1.07 3.03
N MET A 49 -26.38 0.14 3.08
CA MET A 49 -25.41 0.02 4.18
C MET A 49 -24.03 0.52 3.75
N PRO A 50 -23.25 1.11 4.68
CA PRO A 50 -21.87 1.48 4.42
C PRO A 50 -21.02 0.23 4.18
N LEU A 51 -20.00 0.37 3.31
CA LEU A 51 -19.03 -0.66 2.99
C LEU A 51 -17.64 -0.25 3.48
N LEU A 52 -17.00 -1.10 4.26
CA LEU A 52 -15.58 -1.02 4.56
C LEU A 52 -14.84 -2.12 3.79
N LEU A 53 -13.96 -1.74 2.86
CA LEU A 53 -13.05 -2.68 2.19
C LEU A 53 -11.84 -2.94 3.08
N LEU A 54 -11.58 -4.21 3.37
CA LEU A 54 -10.48 -4.62 4.22
C LEU A 54 -9.44 -5.42 3.42
N GLY A 55 -8.20 -4.94 3.39
CA GLY A 55 -7.04 -5.71 2.94
C GLY A 55 -6.36 -6.40 4.12
N GLY A 56 -5.08 -6.09 4.36
CA GLY A 56 -4.32 -6.58 5.50
C GLY A 56 -4.59 -5.88 6.84
N GLY A 57 -5.49 -4.90 6.90
CA GLY A 57 -5.81 -4.16 8.12
C GLY A 57 -4.67 -3.34 8.73
N SER A 58 -3.63 -3.06 7.95
CA SER A 58 -2.37 -2.47 8.43
C SER A 58 -2.32 -0.94 8.42
N ASN A 59 -3.41 -0.29 7.99
CA ASN A 59 -3.49 1.17 7.89
C ASN A 59 -4.85 1.69 8.38
N LEU A 60 -5.43 1.01 9.36
CA LEU A 60 -6.75 1.30 9.91
C LEU A 60 -6.69 1.40 11.43
N VAL A 61 -7.49 2.31 11.98
CA VAL A 61 -7.84 2.37 13.40
C VAL A 61 -9.35 2.11 13.46
N LEU A 62 -9.72 0.92 13.87
CA LEU A 62 -11.10 0.49 13.93
C LEU A 62 -11.76 0.94 15.24
N ALA A 63 -13.01 1.38 15.16
CA ALA A 63 -13.85 1.54 16.34
C ALA A 63 -14.30 0.17 16.87
N ASP A 64 -14.72 0.10 18.13
CA ASP A 64 -15.20 -1.11 18.79
C ASP A 64 -16.30 -1.83 17.99
N ARG A 65 -17.13 -1.06 17.30
CA ARG A 65 -18.15 -1.54 16.36
C ARG A 65 -17.99 -0.85 15.02
N VAL A 66 -17.92 -1.64 13.97
CA VAL A 66 -17.85 -1.20 12.58
C VAL A 66 -19.24 -1.43 11.96
N PRO A 67 -20.01 -0.36 11.69
CA PRO A 67 -21.34 -0.48 11.12
C PRO A 67 -21.30 -0.92 9.65
N GLY A 68 -22.36 -1.53 9.18
CA GLY A 68 -22.51 -1.98 7.82
C GLY A 68 -21.72 -3.24 7.50
N LEU A 69 -21.19 -3.33 6.28
CA LEU A 69 -20.48 -4.51 5.80
C LEU A 69 -18.97 -4.27 5.76
N VAL A 70 -18.23 -5.14 6.39
CA VAL A 70 -16.78 -5.28 6.17
C VAL A 70 -16.54 -6.39 5.13
N ALA A 71 -16.05 -6.04 3.96
CA ALA A 71 -15.69 -6.98 2.90
C ALA A 71 -14.18 -7.11 2.81
N ARG A 72 -13.62 -8.25 3.22
CA ARG A 72 -12.20 -8.56 3.11
C ARG A 72 -11.88 -9.03 1.71
N ILE A 73 -10.89 -8.40 1.08
CA ILE A 73 -10.44 -8.76 -0.27
C ILE A 73 -9.38 -9.85 -0.18
N CYS A 74 -9.76 -11.06 -0.60
CA CYS A 74 -8.95 -12.27 -0.60
C CYS A 74 -8.67 -12.80 -2.01
N ILE A 75 -8.89 -12.01 -3.05
CA ILE A 75 -8.66 -12.36 -4.45
C ILE A 75 -7.18 -12.61 -4.68
N ARG A 76 -6.80 -13.84 -4.96
CA ARG A 76 -5.41 -14.25 -5.18
C ARG A 76 -5.17 -14.61 -6.64
N GLY A 77 -3.92 -14.73 -6.98
CA GLY A 77 -3.47 -15.22 -8.28
C GLY A 77 -2.38 -14.36 -8.89
N TRP A 78 -1.62 -14.99 -9.77
CA TRP A 78 -0.52 -14.40 -10.52
C TRP A 78 -0.70 -14.76 -11.98
N GLN A 79 -0.83 -13.75 -12.84
CA GLN A 79 -0.97 -13.93 -14.27
C GLN A 79 0.13 -13.17 -15.00
N LEU A 80 0.99 -13.90 -15.70
CA LEU A 80 1.97 -13.32 -16.60
C LEU A 80 1.24 -12.86 -17.87
N ILE A 81 1.21 -11.55 -18.10
CA ILE A 81 0.51 -10.94 -19.24
C ILE A 81 1.43 -10.86 -20.46
N GLU A 82 2.68 -10.46 -20.22
CA GLU A 82 3.66 -10.25 -21.28
C GLU A 82 5.08 -10.50 -20.76
N THR A 83 5.93 -11.04 -21.61
CA THR A 83 7.36 -11.17 -21.36
C THR A 83 8.13 -10.69 -22.58
N THR A 84 9.06 -9.75 -22.36
CA THR A 84 10.01 -9.27 -23.36
C THR A 84 11.45 -9.51 -22.86
N ASP A 85 12.45 -9.13 -23.64
CA ASP A 85 13.86 -9.21 -23.20
C ASP A 85 14.18 -8.23 -22.06
N THR A 86 13.45 -7.12 -21.96
CA THR A 86 13.74 -6.04 -21.01
C THR A 86 12.79 -5.99 -19.80
N HIS A 87 11.57 -6.47 -19.95
CA HIS A 87 10.57 -6.40 -18.89
C HIS A 87 9.54 -7.52 -18.95
N VAL A 88 8.82 -7.68 -17.87
CA VAL A 88 7.60 -8.47 -17.77
C VAL A 88 6.44 -7.58 -17.36
N ARG A 89 5.22 -7.92 -17.83
CA ARG A 89 3.97 -7.41 -17.30
C ARG A 89 3.27 -8.55 -16.57
N ILE A 90 2.94 -8.31 -15.31
CA ILE A 90 2.35 -9.32 -14.43
C ILE A 90 1.17 -8.72 -13.68
N ARG A 91 0.02 -9.41 -13.71
CA ARG A 91 -1.19 -9.06 -12.97
C ARG A 91 -1.26 -9.91 -11.73
N ILE A 92 -1.43 -9.25 -10.57
CA ILE A 92 -1.38 -9.88 -9.25
C ILE A 92 -2.68 -9.54 -8.51
N GLY A 93 -3.33 -10.58 -7.97
CA GLY A 93 -4.59 -10.44 -7.25
C GLY A 93 -4.50 -9.55 -6.02
N ALA A 94 -5.55 -8.78 -5.77
CA ALA A 94 -5.59 -7.75 -4.72
C ALA A 94 -5.38 -8.30 -3.30
N GLY A 95 -5.73 -9.56 -3.04
CA GLY A 95 -5.57 -10.24 -1.76
C GLY A 95 -4.20 -10.86 -1.51
N GLU A 96 -3.26 -10.78 -2.47
CA GLU A 96 -1.89 -11.25 -2.25
C GLU A 96 -1.16 -10.36 -1.23
N GLY A 97 -0.35 -10.98 -0.37
CA GLY A 97 0.50 -10.26 0.59
C GLY A 97 1.53 -9.39 -0.15
N TRP A 98 1.63 -8.12 0.26
CA TRP A 98 2.53 -7.20 -0.43
C TRP A 98 4.00 -7.62 -0.31
N HIS A 99 4.48 -7.91 0.91
CA HIS A 99 5.88 -8.31 1.10
C HIS A 99 6.21 -9.62 0.38
N ASP A 100 5.34 -10.62 0.48
CA ASP A 100 5.51 -11.90 -0.22
C ASP A 100 5.58 -11.70 -1.73
N THR A 101 4.78 -10.76 -2.26
CA THR A 101 4.81 -10.34 -3.66
C THR A 101 6.18 -9.78 -4.03
N VAL A 102 6.73 -8.86 -3.23
CA VAL A 102 8.07 -8.29 -3.48
C VAL A 102 9.15 -9.36 -3.46
N VAL A 103 9.16 -10.25 -2.46
CA VAL A 103 10.12 -11.35 -2.36
C VAL A 103 10.03 -12.26 -3.58
N LYS A 104 8.82 -12.66 -3.95
CA LYS A 104 8.60 -13.57 -5.09
C LYS A 104 9.02 -12.94 -6.42
N THR A 105 8.79 -11.63 -6.63
CA THR A 105 9.25 -10.96 -7.86
C THR A 105 10.78 -10.95 -7.97
N VAL A 106 11.50 -10.64 -6.89
CA VAL A 106 12.97 -10.67 -6.86
C VAL A 106 13.50 -12.08 -7.13
N GLN A 107 12.92 -13.11 -6.51
CA GLN A 107 13.31 -14.51 -6.73
C GLN A 107 13.08 -14.98 -8.17
N GLN A 108 12.09 -14.43 -8.85
CA GLN A 108 11.78 -14.75 -10.25
C GLN A 108 12.60 -13.91 -11.25
N GLY A 109 13.45 -12.98 -10.77
CA GLY A 109 14.22 -12.09 -11.64
C GLY A 109 13.40 -10.96 -12.25
N TYR A 110 12.35 -10.51 -11.55
CA TYR A 110 11.48 -9.39 -11.92
C TYR A 110 11.71 -8.25 -10.93
N TYR A 111 12.33 -7.17 -11.38
CA TYR A 111 12.90 -6.13 -10.53
C TYR A 111 12.13 -4.81 -10.57
N GLY A 112 12.21 -4.07 -9.48
CA GLY A 112 11.67 -2.72 -9.32
C GLY A 112 10.77 -2.53 -8.10
N LEU A 113 10.46 -3.60 -7.33
CA LEU A 113 9.66 -3.54 -6.11
C LEU A 113 10.49 -3.71 -4.83
N GLU A 114 11.77 -4.06 -4.91
CA GLU A 114 12.65 -4.41 -3.79
C GLU A 114 12.75 -3.31 -2.72
N ASN A 115 12.75 -2.03 -3.12
CA ASN A 115 12.73 -0.89 -2.20
C ASN A 115 11.43 -0.77 -1.39
N LEU A 116 10.37 -1.43 -1.82
CA LEU A 116 9.06 -1.43 -1.16
C LEU A 116 8.84 -2.67 -0.28
N ALA A 117 9.92 -3.42 -0.01
CA ALA A 117 9.87 -4.60 0.84
C ALA A 117 9.40 -4.26 2.26
N LEU A 118 8.80 -5.25 2.94
CA LEU A 118 8.32 -5.18 4.33
C LEU A 118 7.30 -4.06 4.60
N ILE A 119 6.68 -3.46 3.56
CA ILE A 119 5.48 -2.64 3.75
C ILE A 119 4.33 -3.60 4.05
N PRO A 120 3.63 -3.45 5.18
CA PRO A 120 2.53 -4.34 5.52
C PRO A 120 1.29 -4.08 4.64
N GLY A 121 0.44 -5.10 4.49
CA GLY A 121 -0.81 -5.01 3.74
C GLY A 121 -0.85 -5.92 2.52
N THR A 122 -1.75 -5.63 1.60
CA THR A 122 -2.02 -6.43 0.40
C THR A 122 -1.75 -5.64 -0.88
N VAL A 123 -1.63 -6.36 -2.00
CA VAL A 123 -1.43 -5.78 -3.33
C VAL A 123 -2.54 -4.78 -3.68
N GLY A 124 -3.82 -5.11 -3.40
CA GLY A 124 -4.94 -4.22 -3.68
C GLY A 124 -5.02 -2.98 -2.78
N ALA A 125 -4.40 -3.02 -1.59
CA ALA A 125 -4.31 -1.86 -0.72
C ALA A 125 -3.19 -0.88 -1.13
N ALA A 126 -2.19 -1.37 -1.86
CA ALA A 126 -1.02 -0.59 -2.26
C ALA A 126 -1.34 0.65 -3.11
N PRO A 127 -2.24 0.60 -4.13
CA PRO A 127 -2.64 1.77 -4.93
C PRO A 127 -3.40 2.83 -4.14
N VAL A 128 -4.14 2.45 -3.10
CA VAL A 128 -5.03 3.38 -2.38
C VAL A 128 -4.30 4.63 -1.89
N GLN A 129 -3.11 4.47 -1.38
CA GLN A 129 -2.28 5.60 -0.95
C GLN A 129 -0.93 5.66 -1.67
N ASN A 130 -0.84 5.06 -2.88
CA ASN A 130 0.40 5.06 -3.65
C ASN A 130 1.59 4.79 -2.75
N ILE A 131 1.67 3.57 -2.18
CA ILE A 131 2.73 3.23 -1.22
C ILE A 131 4.10 3.59 -1.78
N GLY A 132 5.00 4.04 -0.92
CA GLY A 132 6.34 4.44 -1.35
C GLY A 132 7.31 4.44 -0.19
N ALA A 133 8.52 3.99 -0.46
CA ALA A 133 9.64 3.95 0.47
C ALA A 133 10.97 3.93 -0.29
N TYR A 134 12.02 4.40 0.36
CA TYR A 134 13.42 4.31 -0.12
C TYR A 134 13.62 4.76 -1.58
N GLY A 135 12.96 5.85 -1.97
CA GLY A 135 13.13 6.47 -3.30
C GLY A 135 12.24 5.92 -4.42
N VAL A 136 11.38 4.92 -4.14
CA VAL A 136 10.45 4.32 -5.10
C VAL A 136 9.01 4.55 -4.64
N GLU A 137 8.11 4.83 -5.56
CA GLU A 137 6.67 4.83 -5.36
C GLU A 137 6.00 3.76 -6.22
N LEU A 138 4.86 3.25 -5.78
CA LEU A 138 4.11 2.22 -6.50
C LEU A 138 3.78 2.63 -7.94
N ARG A 139 3.38 3.88 -8.14
CA ARG A 139 3.04 4.44 -9.47
C ARG A 139 4.15 4.27 -10.51
N ASP A 140 5.42 4.17 -10.07
CA ASP A 140 6.56 4.01 -10.98
C ASP A 140 6.59 2.61 -11.63
N ARG A 141 5.76 1.69 -11.15
CA ARG A 141 5.75 0.27 -11.56
C ARG A 141 4.40 -0.25 -12.00
N VAL A 142 3.31 0.49 -11.75
CA VAL A 142 1.95 0.11 -12.12
C VAL A 142 1.71 0.38 -13.60
N CYS A 143 1.10 -0.57 -14.31
CA CYS A 143 0.58 -0.41 -15.66
C CYS A 143 -0.93 -0.24 -15.69
N ALA A 144 -1.62 -0.96 -14.82
CA ALA A 144 -3.07 -0.91 -14.69
C ALA A 144 -3.49 -1.32 -13.27
N VAL A 145 -4.63 -0.81 -12.84
CA VAL A 145 -5.35 -1.27 -11.65
C VAL A 145 -6.70 -1.79 -12.10
N GLU A 146 -6.91 -3.09 -11.95
CA GLU A 146 -8.21 -3.70 -12.23
C GLU A 146 -9.17 -3.42 -11.09
N VAL A 147 -10.34 -2.93 -11.43
CA VAL A 147 -11.35 -2.52 -10.46
C VAL A 147 -12.75 -3.01 -10.84
N TYR A 148 -13.58 -3.22 -9.85
CA TYR A 148 -15.01 -3.25 -9.99
C TYR A 148 -15.57 -1.87 -9.61
N ASP A 149 -16.31 -1.23 -10.51
CA ASP A 149 -16.92 0.09 -10.30
C ASP A 149 -18.34 -0.09 -9.76
N LEU A 150 -18.56 0.24 -8.50
CA LEU A 150 -19.85 0.12 -7.81
C LEU A 150 -20.94 1.04 -8.40
N GLN A 151 -20.56 2.10 -9.12
CA GLN A 151 -21.54 2.96 -9.79
C GLN A 151 -22.11 2.32 -11.06
N THR A 152 -21.25 1.66 -11.83
CA THR A 152 -21.63 1.06 -13.12
C THR A 152 -21.95 -0.43 -13.05
N GLY A 153 -21.51 -1.11 -12.00
CA GLY A 153 -21.62 -2.55 -11.84
C GLY A 153 -20.70 -3.33 -12.78
N CYS A 154 -19.62 -2.72 -13.30
CA CYS A 154 -18.72 -3.30 -14.28
C CYS A 154 -17.28 -3.38 -13.80
N GLN A 155 -16.57 -4.39 -14.27
CA GLN A 155 -15.12 -4.47 -14.15
C GLN A 155 -14.45 -3.63 -15.23
N ARG A 156 -13.34 -2.97 -14.90
CA ARG A 156 -12.48 -2.24 -15.84
C ARG A 156 -11.06 -2.11 -15.35
N ASP A 157 -10.14 -1.90 -16.28
CA ASP A 157 -8.76 -1.52 -15.98
C ASP A 157 -8.64 0.01 -15.97
N LEU A 158 -8.04 0.56 -14.93
CA LEU A 158 -7.64 1.96 -14.83
C LEU A 158 -6.14 2.07 -15.12
N ASN A 159 -5.76 2.94 -16.06
CA ASN A 159 -4.36 3.25 -16.29
C ASN A 159 -3.80 4.17 -15.18
N PRO A 160 -2.46 4.37 -15.08
CA PRO A 160 -1.86 5.19 -14.02
C PRO A 160 -2.35 6.63 -13.98
N ASP A 161 -2.68 7.25 -15.13
CA ASP A 161 -3.21 8.62 -15.19
C ASP A 161 -4.62 8.70 -14.62
N GLU A 162 -5.46 7.71 -14.88
CA GLU A 162 -6.80 7.58 -14.30
C GLU A 162 -6.74 7.36 -12.79
N CYS A 163 -5.73 6.65 -12.28
CA CYS A 163 -5.53 6.42 -10.86
C CYS A 163 -5.15 7.67 -10.08
N ARG A 164 -4.76 8.77 -10.75
CA ARG A 164 -4.45 10.07 -10.12
C ARG A 164 -3.48 9.96 -8.95
N PHE A 165 -2.44 9.14 -9.08
CA PHE A 165 -1.47 8.92 -8.02
C PHE A 165 -0.75 10.21 -7.59
N GLY A 166 -0.83 10.52 -6.30
CA GLY A 166 -0.12 11.60 -5.62
C GLY A 166 0.75 11.10 -4.46
N TYR A 167 1.37 12.02 -3.74
CA TYR A 167 2.13 11.67 -2.53
C TYR A 167 1.18 11.18 -1.43
N ARG A 168 1.22 9.87 -1.13
CA ARG A 168 0.30 9.19 -0.19
C ARG A 168 -1.17 9.42 -0.53
N ASP A 169 -1.48 9.48 -1.83
CA ASP A 169 -2.81 9.79 -2.34
C ASP A 169 -3.10 9.13 -3.69
N SER A 170 -4.37 8.98 -4.01
CA SER A 170 -4.85 8.44 -5.29
C SER A 170 -6.33 8.77 -5.52
N LEU A 171 -6.84 8.42 -6.71
CA LEU A 171 -8.26 8.39 -7.03
C LEU A 171 -9.08 7.66 -5.94
N PHE A 172 -8.58 6.50 -5.51
CA PHE A 172 -9.27 5.60 -4.57
C PHE A 172 -9.38 6.14 -3.16
N LYS A 173 -8.53 7.10 -2.79
CA LYS A 173 -8.47 7.65 -1.44
C LYS A 173 -9.21 8.96 -1.28
N SER A 174 -9.00 9.91 -2.19
CA SER A 174 -9.42 11.29 -1.98
C SER A 174 -10.40 11.82 -3.01
N ILE A 175 -10.47 11.24 -4.23
CA ILE A 175 -11.30 11.78 -5.31
C ILE A 175 -12.60 11.01 -5.43
N GLU A 176 -12.52 9.68 -5.47
CA GLU A 176 -13.65 8.76 -5.60
C GLU A 176 -13.58 7.67 -4.51
N PRO A 177 -13.55 8.05 -3.22
CA PRO A 177 -13.55 7.07 -2.14
C PRO A 177 -14.82 6.21 -2.24
N GLU A 178 -14.71 4.94 -1.87
CA GLU A 178 -15.84 3.99 -1.81
C GLU A 178 -16.46 3.60 -3.17
N ARG A 179 -15.98 4.17 -4.30
CA ARG A 179 -16.50 3.82 -5.63
C ARG A 179 -15.92 2.53 -6.19
N TYR A 180 -14.65 2.28 -5.96
CA TYR A 180 -13.93 1.20 -6.62
C TYR A 180 -13.48 0.11 -5.64
N ILE A 181 -13.71 -1.14 -6.03
CA ILE A 181 -13.12 -2.32 -5.38
C ILE A 181 -11.97 -2.79 -6.25
N ILE A 182 -10.75 -2.69 -5.76
CA ILE A 182 -9.55 -3.16 -6.48
C ILE A 182 -9.52 -4.69 -6.43
N THR A 183 -9.45 -5.32 -7.60
CA THR A 183 -9.44 -6.78 -7.76
C THR A 183 -8.06 -7.33 -8.11
N ALA A 184 -7.25 -6.55 -8.85
CA ALA A 184 -5.87 -6.87 -9.16
C ALA A 184 -5.06 -5.60 -9.47
N VAL A 185 -3.73 -5.74 -9.44
CA VAL A 185 -2.80 -4.71 -9.88
C VAL A 185 -1.85 -5.31 -10.91
N GLU A 186 -1.65 -4.63 -12.03
CA GLU A 186 -0.71 -5.02 -13.06
C GLU A 186 0.57 -4.19 -12.96
N PHE A 187 1.68 -4.89 -12.86
CA PHE A 187 3.01 -4.31 -12.74
C PHE A 187 3.83 -4.51 -14.01
N ARG A 188 4.64 -3.50 -14.35
CA ARG A 188 5.71 -3.60 -15.32
C ARG A 188 7.05 -3.64 -14.58
N LEU A 189 7.69 -4.81 -14.57
CA LEU A 189 8.93 -5.06 -13.83
C LEU A 189 10.08 -5.34 -14.79
N ALA A 190 11.27 -4.83 -14.45
CA ALA A 190 12.46 -5.02 -15.27
C ALA A 190 13.01 -6.45 -15.15
N ARG A 191 13.60 -6.97 -16.22
CA ARG A 191 14.36 -8.24 -16.21
C ARG A 191 15.85 -8.02 -15.95
N GLN A 192 16.31 -6.80 -16.07
CA GLN A 192 17.67 -6.41 -15.69
C GLN A 192 17.58 -5.51 -14.45
N PHE A 193 18.30 -5.88 -13.41
CA PHE A 193 18.32 -5.11 -12.18
C PHE A 193 19.12 -3.83 -12.33
N VAL A 194 18.50 -2.72 -11.94
CA VAL A 194 19.16 -1.40 -11.79
C VAL A 194 18.82 -0.87 -10.39
N PRO A 195 19.80 -0.77 -9.49
CA PRO A 195 19.53 -0.38 -8.10
C PRO A 195 19.06 1.06 -7.98
N GLU A 196 18.00 1.30 -7.20
CA GLU A 196 17.56 2.63 -6.81
C GLU A 196 18.08 2.96 -5.40
N LEU A 197 19.13 3.76 -5.31
CA LEU A 197 19.84 4.08 -4.08
C LEU A 197 19.83 5.57 -3.73
N ARG A 198 18.85 6.35 -4.21
CA ARG A 198 18.73 7.79 -3.89
C ARG A 198 18.49 8.07 -2.41
N TYR A 199 17.92 7.12 -1.68
CA TYR A 199 17.75 7.25 -0.24
C TYR A 199 19.10 7.01 0.46
N SER A 200 19.61 8.03 1.20
CA SER A 200 20.97 8.01 1.78
C SER A 200 21.18 6.82 2.74
N GLY A 201 20.25 6.56 3.63
CA GLY A 201 20.37 5.45 4.58
C GLY A 201 20.46 4.06 3.92
N LEU A 202 19.84 3.87 2.74
CA LEU A 202 19.97 2.63 1.99
C LEU A 202 21.35 2.55 1.31
N ARG A 203 21.82 3.66 0.74
CA ARG A 203 23.16 3.74 0.14
C ARG A 203 24.26 3.50 1.18
N GLU A 204 24.13 4.07 2.37
CA GLU A 204 25.08 3.90 3.47
C GLU A 204 25.13 2.45 3.95
N ALA A 205 23.96 1.78 4.04
CA ALA A 205 23.88 0.38 4.46
C ALA A 205 24.50 -0.59 3.44
N LEU A 206 24.39 -0.28 2.14
CA LEU A 206 24.86 -1.15 1.06
C LEU A 206 26.31 -0.87 0.61
N GLY A 207 26.85 0.31 0.92
CA GLY A 207 28.19 0.73 0.46
C GLY A 207 28.22 1.13 -1.02
N THR A 208 29.41 1.08 -1.62
CA THR A 208 29.68 1.56 -2.98
C THR A 208 29.91 0.46 -4.02
N GLU A 209 29.85 -0.80 -3.61
CA GLU A 209 30.05 -1.96 -4.49
C GLU A 209 28.81 -2.24 -5.34
N ALA A 210 28.97 -3.08 -6.37
CA ALA A 210 27.85 -3.55 -7.17
C ALA A 210 26.91 -4.40 -6.29
N VAL A 211 25.64 -3.98 -6.20
CA VAL A 211 24.64 -4.64 -5.36
C VAL A 211 23.65 -5.44 -6.20
N THR A 212 23.12 -6.50 -5.62
CA THR A 212 22.04 -7.32 -6.19
C THR A 212 20.68 -6.86 -5.67
N ALA A 213 19.61 -7.24 -6.38
CA ALA A 213 18.25 -6.97 -5.92
C ALA A 213 17.95 -7.59 -4.55
N GLN A 214 18.48 -8.79 -4.29
CA GLN A 214 18.34 -9.46 -3.00
C GLN A 214 19.00 -8.65 -1.87
N GLN A 215 20.21 -8.13 -2.10
CA GLN A 215 20.90 -7.29 -1.10
C GLN A 215 20.13 -5.99 -0.81
N VAL A 216 19.50 -5.37 -1.84
CA VAL A 216 18.64 -4.20 -1.63
C VAL A 216 17.42 -4.57 -0.79
N LEU A 217 16.73 -5.66 -1.13
CA LEU A 217 15.58 -6.18 -0.37
C LEU A 217 15.95 -6.44 1.09
N ASP A 218 17.06 -7.14 1.34
CA ASP A 218 17.52 -7.49 2.69
C ASP A 218 17.88 -6.24 3.51
N ALA A 219 18.58 -5.28 2.89
CA ALA A 219 18.93 -4.01 3.54
C ALA A 219 17.68 -3.19 3.89
N VAL A 220 16.68 -3.13 3.00
CA VAL A 220 15.40 -2.48 3.28
C VAL A 220 14.69 -3.15 4.45
N CYS A 221 14.65 -4.49 4.45
CA CYS A 221 14.04 -5.24 5.56
C CYS A 221 14.76 -4.96 6.88
N CYS A 222 16.10 -4.97 6.91
CA CYS A 222 16.90 -4.67 8.09
C CYS A 222 16.60 -3.26 8.63
N ILE A 223 16.72 -2.23 7.77
CA ILE A 223 16.49 -0.83 8.16
C ILE A 223 15.05 -0.63 8.69
N ARG A 224 14.07 -1.31 8.10
CA ARG A 224 12.67 -1.20 8.55
C ARG A 224 12.45 -1.90 9.88
N SER A 225 12.99 -3.09 10.08
CA SER A 225 12.88 -3.85 11.32
C SER A 225 13.56 -3.14 12.52
N GLU A 226 14.62 -2.37 12.27
CA GLU A 226 15.25 -1.54 13.31
C GLU A 226 14.42 -0.31 13.70
N LYS A 227 13.63 0.24 12.75
CA LYS A 227 12.91 1.51 12.95
C LYS A 227 11.44 1.34 13.32
N LEU A 228 10.83 0.23 12.91
CA LEU A 228 9.40 -0.01 13.06
C LEU A 228 9.19 -1.27 13.88
N PRO A 229 8.37 -1.23 14.94
CA PRO A 229 8.03 -2.42 15.69
C PRO A 229 7.25 -3.39 14.79
N ASP A 230 7.51 -4.69 14.95
CA ASP A 230 6.73 -5.73 14.28
C ASP A 230 5.31 -5.73 14.88
N PRO A 231 4.26 -5.57 14.05
CA PRO A 231 2.87 -5.60 14.52
C PRO A 231 2.48 -6.89 15.23
N ALA A 232 3.15 -8.00 14.95
CA ALA A 232 2.93 -9.27 15.67
C ALA A 232 3.33 -9.20 17.16
N HIS A 233 4.23 -8.27 17.54
CA HIS A 233 4.69 -8.08 18.90
C HIS A 233 4.13 -6.81 19.54
N ILE A 234 4.05 -5.73 18.77
CA ILE A 234 3.53 -4.43 19.22
C ILE A 234 2.55 -3.93 18.18
N GLY A 235 1.26 -3.99 18.51
CA GLY A 235 0.19 -3.54 17.60
C GLY A 235 0.42 -2.12 17.11
N ASN A 236 0.43 -1.93 15.79
CA ASN A 236 0.60 -0.62 15.16
C ASN A 236 0.01 -0.61 13.74
N ALA A 237 -0.18 0.57 13.17
CA ALA A 237 -0.59 0.77 11.78
C ALA A 237 0.42 1.63 11.00
N GLY A 238 1.70 1.57 11.38
CA GLY A 238 2.78 2.33 10.75
C GLY A 238 2.74 3.83 11.07
N SER A 239 3.35 4.65 10.21
CA SER A 239 3.45 6.09 10.43
C SER A 239 2.11 6.79 10.19
N PHE A 240 1.57 7.41 11.24
CA PHE A 240 0.28 8.13 11.18
C PHE A 240 0.38 9.45 10.38
N PHE A 241 1.45 10.22 10.59
CA PHE A 241 1.61 11.54 9.97
C PHE A 241 2.32 11.45 8.62
N LYS A 242 1.77 12.15 7.62
CA LYS A 242 2.48 12.44 6.37
C LYS A 242 3.59 13.46 6.65
N ASN A 243 4.68 13.39 5.87
CA ASN A 243 5.66 14.45 5.83
C ASN A 243 5.02 15.72 5.27
N PRO A 244 4.95 16.86 6.00
CA PRO A 244 4.37 18.09 5.49
C PRO A 244 5.25 18.68 4.38
N VAL A 245 4.61 19.16 3.31
CA VAL A 245 5.28 19.89 2.25
C VAL A 245 5.15 21.39 2.55
N VAL A 246 6.28 22.10 2.55
CA VAL A 246 6.35 23.52 2.86
C VAL A 246 7.00 24.26 1.69
N SER A 247 6.71 25.57 1.56
CA SER A 247 7.34 26.42 0.57
C SER A 247 8.85 26.52 0.81
N GLU A 248 9.62 26.79 -0.25
CA GLU A 248 11.06 27.01 -0.17
C GLU A 248 11.43 28.12 0.84
N ARG A 249 10.64 29.21 0.86
CA ARG A 249 10.81 30.29 1.81
C ARG A 249 10.68 29.83 3.27
N LEU A 250 9.65 29.05 3.58
CA LEU A 250 9.43 28.53 4.94
C LEU A 250 10.55 27.54 5.31
N TYR A 251 10.93 26.66 4.38
CA TYR A 251 12.05 25.75 4.59
C TYR A 251 13.34 26.49 4.92
N ALA A 252 13.69 27.54 4.16
CA ALA A 252 14.90 28.35 4.40
C ALA A 252 14.90 28.97 5.81
N THR A 253 13.74 29.49 6.24
CA THR A 253 13.58 30.07 7.58
C THR A 253 13.76 28.99 8.66
N LEU A 254 13.11 27.84 8.50
CA LEU A 254 13.20 26.74 9.46
C LEU A 254 14.62 26.15 9.51
N LYS A 255 15.30 26.04 8.37
CA LYS A 255 16.66 25.52 8.29
C LYS A 255 17.68 26.40 9.01
N GLN A 256 17.46 27.75 9.02
CA GLN A 256 18.26 28.67 9.81
C GLN A 256 18.05 28.50 11.32
N GLN A 257 16.79 28.27 11.74
CA GLN A 257 16.48 28.06 13.16
C GLN A 257 16.87 26.64 13.66
N PHE A 258 16.76 25.66 12.76
CA PHE A 258 17.03 24.25 13.04
C PHE A 258 18.03 23.67 12.03
N PRO A 259 19.34 23.87 12.23
CA PRO A 259 20.37 23.44 11.26
C PRO A 259 20.32 21.94 10.93
N ASN A 260 19.86 21.11 11.88
CA ASN A 260 19.73 19.67 11.73
C ASN A 260 18.37 19.23 11.13
N LEU A 261 17.51 20.17 10.69
CA LEU A 261 16.21 19.85 10.09
C LEU A 261 16.37 18.87 8.92
N VAL A 262 15.69 17.74 8.99
CA VAL A 262 15.66 16.73 7.93
C VAL A 262 14.53 17.06 6.95
N ALA A 263 14.89 17.28 5.70
CA ALA A 263 13.94 17.60 4.64
C ALA A 263 14.41 17.01 3.31
N TYR A 264 13.46 16.83 2.41
CA TYR A 264 13.67 16.29 1.06
C TYR A 264 13.08 17.23 0.03
N ALA A 265 13.74 17.41 -1.10
CA ALA A 265 13.21 18.20 -2.21
C ALA A 265 11.88 17.61 -2.72
N ASP A 266 10.94 18.47 -3.04
CA ASP A 266 9.62 18.12 -3.60
C ASP A 266 9.30 19.13 -4.72
N PRO A 267 8.59 18.76 -5.79
CA PRO A 267 8.25 19.69 -6.88
C PRO A 267 7.54 20.97 -6.42
N SER A 268 6.84 20.94 -5.29
CA SER A 268 6.13 22.09 -4.71
C SER A 268 6.88 22.79 -3.57
N GLY A 269 8.14 22.39 -3.27
CA GLY A 269 8.95 22.96 -2.21
C GLY A 269 9.81 21.94 -1.48
N TYR A 270 9.64 21.79 -0.17
CA TYR A 270 10.39 20.85 0.65
C TYR A 270 9.47 20.03 1.54
N LYS A 271 9.69 18.74 1.56
CA LYS A 271 9.00 17.77 2.41
C LYS A 271 9.80 17.59 3.70
N LEU A 272 9.25 18.03 4.84
CA LEU A 272 9.90 17.88 6.14
C LEU A 272 9.65 16.49 6.73
N ALA A 273 10.66 15.88 7.33
CA ALA A 273 10.49 14.56 7.97
C ALA A 273 9.62 14.68 9.23
N ALA A 274 8.39 14.20 9.17
CA ALA A 274 7.44 14.23 10.29
C ALA A 274 8.00 13.51 11.54
N GLY A 275 8.68 12.37 11.36
CA GLY A 275 9.33 11.65 12.46
C GLY A 275 10.37 12.51 13.17
N TRP A 276 11.19 13.26 12.43
CA TRP A 276 12.16 14.18 13.01
C TRP A 276 11.47 15.30 13.80
N LEU A 277 10.38 15.88 13.25
CA LEU A 277 9.61 16.92 13.97
C LEU A 277 9.03 16.40 15.28
N ILE A 278 8.48 15.20 15.28
CA ILE A 278 7.93 14.54 16.47
C ILE A 278 9.05 14.30 17.50
N GLU A 279 10.21 13.82 17.05
CA GLU A 279 11.37 13.59 17.91
C GLU A 279 11.89 14.88 18.57
N GLN A 280 11.92 16.01 17.81
CA GLN A 280 12.30 17.31 18.37
C GLN A 280 11.33 17.82 19.45
N CYS A 281 10.08 17.38 19.41
CA CYS A 281 9.07 17.70 20.43
C CYS A 281 9.15 16.77 21.67
N GLY A 282 10.10 15.82 21.71
CA GLY A 282 10.23 14.86 22.81
C GLY A 282 9.11 13.81 22.83
N LEU A 283 8.41 13.61 21.70
CA LEU A 283 7.27 12.70 21.55
C LEU A 283 7.64 11.40 20.83
N LYS A 284 8.93 11.05 20.81
CA LYS A 284 9.37 9.75 20.31
C LYS A 284 8.92 8.67 21.31
N GLY A 285 8.09 7.72 20.84
CA GLY A 285 7.60 6.59 21.61
C GLY A 285 8.62 5.47 21.78
#